data_657a2ed8a85dcae9fffcc5448e48c52e
#
_entry.id   657a2ed8a85dcae9fffcc5448e48c52e
#
_cell.length_a   1.000
_cell.length_b   1.000
_cell.length_c   1.000
_cell.angle_alpha   90.00
_cell.angle_beta   90.00
_cell.angle_gamma   90.00
#
_symmetry.space_group_name_H-M   'P 1'
#
loop_
_entity.id
_entity.type
_entity.pdbx_description
1 polymer ?
#
loop_
_entity_poly.entity_id
_entity_poly.type
_entity_poly.pdbx_seq_one_letter_code
_entity_poly.pdbx_strand_id
1 'polypeptide(L)'
;MLTLYIKDGCPYCAAVLHKVDELGLSPELKNIKDEAVVTELVAKGGKRQVPYLVDSDKDVQMYESSDIVDYLEKEYGQTGTA
;
A
#
# COMPACT_ATOMS: atom_id res chain seq x y z
N MET A 1 6.05 8.65 -5.30
CA MET A 1 5.26 7.63 -5.97
C MET A 1 4.84 6.56 -4.98
N LEU A 2 3.58 6.20 -5.00
CA LEU A 2 3.04 5.16 -4.13
C LEU A 2 3.09 3.80 -4.82
N THR A 3 3.59 2.80 -4.12
CA THR A 3 3.56 1.41 -4.57
C THR A 3 2.90 0.59 -3.48
N LEU A 4 1.96 -0.26 -3.87
CA LEU A 4 1.21 -1.08 -2.92
C LEU A 4 1.30 -2.55 -3.33
N TYR A 5 1.81 -3.37 -2.43
CA TYR A 5 1.93 -4.80 -2.62
C TYR A 5 0.71 -5.49 -2.04
N ILE A 6 0.04 -6.28 -2.84
CA ILE A 6 -1.25 -6.88 -2.49
C ILE A 6 -1.32 -8.35 -2.87
N LYS A 7 -2.39 -9.00 -2.40
CA LYS A 7 -2.71 -10.37 -2.73
C LYS A 7 -4.21 -10.46 -2.99
N ASP A 8 -4.59 -11.26 -3.97
CA ASP A 8 -6.01 -11.48 -4.27
C ASP A 8 -6.70 -12.17 -3.09
N GLY A 9 -7.91 -11.77 -2.79
CA GLY A 9 -8.71 -12.37 -1.73
C GLY A 9 -8.30 -12.01 -0.31
N CYS A 10 -7.39 -11.06 -0.14
CA CYS A 10 -6.95 -10.63 1.17
C CYS A 10 -7.86 -9.51 1.69
N PRO A 11 -8.58 -9.72 2.80
CA PRO A 11 -9.46 -8.67 3.32
C PRO A 11 -8.70 -7.43 3.78
N TYR A 12 -7.48 -7.59 4.26
CA TYR A 12 -6.67 -6.45 4.67
C TYR A 12 -6.22 -5.62 3.46
N CYS A 13 -5.89 -6.29 2.36
CA CYS A 13 -5.57 -5.60 1.11
C CYS A 13 -6.81 -4.86 0.59
N ALA A 14 -7.98 -5.47 0.70
CA ALA A 14 -9.23 -4.86 0.26
C ALA A 14 -9.50 -3.56 1.02
N ALA A 15 -9.25 -3.52 2.32
CA ALA A 15 -9.44 -2.32 3.13
C ALA A 15 -8.54 -1.17 2.63
N VAL A 16 -7.28 -1.49 2.32
CA VAL A 16 -6.35 -0.49 1.81
C VAL A 16 -6.76 -0.01 0.42
N LEU A 17 -7.17 -0.94 -0.44
CA LEU A 17 -7.61 -0.60 -1.80
C LEU A 17 -8.86 0.28 -1.77
N HIS A 18 -9.76 0.02 -0.83
CA HIS A 18 -10.95 0.84 -0.65
C HIS A 18 -10.56 2.28 -0.28
N LYS A 19 -9.60 2.44 0.63
CA LYS A 19 -9.13 3.76 1.02
C LYS A 19 -8.44 4.47 -0.14
N VAL A 20 -7.64 3.75 -0.91
CA VAL A 20 -6.98 4.28 -2.11
C VAL A 20 -8.01 4.83 -3.09
N ASP A 21 -9.07 4.06 -3.33
CA ASP A 21 -10.14 4.46 -4.23
C ASP A 21 -10.90 5.68 -3.69
N GLU A 22 -11.21 5.66 -2.40
CA GLU A 22 -11.92 6.75 -1.72
C GLU A 22 -11.16 8.07 -1.85
N LEU A 23 -9.83 8.01 -1.75
CA LEU A 23 -8.99 9.21 -1.82
C LEU A 23 -8.59 9.60 -3.24
N GLY A 24 -9.00 8.81 -4.23
CA GLY A 24 -8.68 9.09 -5.63
C GLY A 24 -7.21 8.90 -5.98
N LEU A 25 -6.52 8.04 -5.25
CA LEU A 25 -5.11 7.77 -5.48
C LEU A 25 -4.91 6.70 -6.55
N SER A 26 -3.75 6.71 -7.20
CA SER A 26 -3.42 5.75 -8.25
C SER A 26 -2.05 5.15 -8.01
N PRO A 27 -1.89 4.34 -6.96
CA PRO A 27 -0.60 3.71 -6.68
C PRO A 27 -0.30 2.63 -7.72
N GLU A 28 0.98 2.30 -7.85
CA GLU A 28 1.36 1.13 -8.62
C GLU A 28 1.01 -0.11 -7.79
N LEU A 29 0.18 -0.99 -8.33
CA LEU A 29 -0.23 -2.20 -7.64
C LEU A 29 0.65 -3.36 -8.08
N LYS A 30 1.21 -4.08 -7.11
CA LYS A 30 2.05 -5.25 -7.37
C LYS A 30 1.48 -6.44 -6.61
N ASN A 31 1.11 -7.47 -7.35
CA ASN A 31 0.45 -8.64 -6.79
C ASN A 31 1.48 -9.74 -6.51
N ILE A 32 1.47 -10.29 -5.30
CA ILE A 32 2.45 -11.27 -4.87
C ILE A 32 2.25 -12.67 -5.46
N LYS A 33 1.25 -12.86 -6.32
CA LYS A 33 1.17 -14.10 -7.08
C LYS A 33 2.31 -14.19 -8.10
N ASP A 34 2.94 -13.08 -8.41
CA ASP A 34 4.14 -13.01 -9.23
C ASP A 34 5.36 -13.16 -8.32
N GLU A 35 6.18 -14.18 -8.56
CA GLU A 35 7.34 -14.45 -7.72
C GLU A 35 8.36 -13.31 -7.72
N ALA A 36 8.50 -12.61 -8.84
CA ALA A 36 9.38 -11.46 -8.90
C ALA A 36 8.93 -10.36 -7.94
N VAL A 37 7.62 -10.21 -7.78
CA VAL A 37 7.05 -9.24 -6.83
C VAL A 37 7.33 -9.68 -5.40
N VAL A 38 7.23 -10.98 -5.10
CA VAL A 38 7.55 -11.51 -3.76
C VAL A 38 9.01 -11.22 -3.42
N THR A 39 9.91 -11.47 -4.37
CA THR A 39 11.33 -11.21 -4.16
C THR A 39 11.58 -9.74 -3.86
N GLU A 40 10.95 -8.86 -4.62
CA GLU A 40 11.06 -7.42 -4.42
C GLU A 40 10.51 -7.00 -3.05
N LEU A 41 9.35 -7.54 -2.66
CA LEU A 41 8.73 -7.23 -1.38
C LEU A 41 9.63 -7.61 -0.22
N VAL A 42 10.17 -8.83 -0.24
CA VAL A 42 11.03 -9.31 0.83
C VAL A 42 12.34 -8.52 0.87
N ALA A 43 12.87 -8.14 -0.29
CA ALA A 43 14.09 -7.34 -0.35
C ALA A 43 13.88 -5.96 0.28
N LYS A 44 12.70 -5.37 0.10
CA LYS A 44 12.41 -4.04 0.64
C LYS A 44 11.99 -4.08 2.10
N GLY A 45 11.09 -4.99 2.45
CA GLY A 45 10.49 -5.01 3.78
C GLY A 45 10.99 -6.09 4.71
N GLY A 46 11.59 -7.12 4.17
CA GLY A 46 12.12 -8.24 4.94
C GLY A 46 11.12 -9.34 5.23
N LYS A 47 9.86 -9.19 4.84
CA LYS A 47 8.82 -10.19 5.10
C LYS A 47 7.93 -10.37 3.88
N ARG A 48 7.44 -11.60 3.71
CA ARG A 48 6.42 -11.90 2.72
C ARG A 48 5.04 -11.66 3.36
N GLN A 49 4.69 -10.40 3.51
CA GLN A 49 3.44 -10.00 4.15
C GLN A 49 2.80 -8.86 3.35
N VAL A 50 1.50 -8.93 3.16
CA VAL A 50 0.72 -7.89 2.49
C VAL A 50 -0.47 -7.50 3.37
N PRO A 51 -1.00 -6.30 3.22
CA PRO A 51 -0.56 -5.24 2.32
C PRO A 51 0.76 -4.60 2.78
N TYR A 52 1.52 -4.08 1.85
CA TYR A 52 2.76 -3.37 2.14
C TYR A 52 2.80 -2.11 1.28
N LEU A 53 3.00 -0.97 1.90
CA LEU A 53 3.02 0.32 1.21
C LEU A 53 4.43 0.90 1.17
N VAL A 54 4.79 1.42 0.01
CA VAL A 54 6.02 2.20 -0.15
C VAL A 54 5.65 3.55 -0.74
N ASP A 55 6.05 4.62 -0.06
CA ASP A 55 5.92 5.97 -0.58
C ASP A 55 7.33 6.52 -0.79
N SER A 56 7.79 6.45 -2.04
CA SER A 56 9.17 6.83 -2.35
C SER A 56 9.40 8.33 -2.24
N ASP A 57 8.37 9.14 -2.42
CA ASP A 57 8.49 10.59 -2.31
C ASP A 57 8.77 11.04 -0.88
N LYS A 58 8.29 10.28 0.09
CA LYS A 58 8.43 10.60 1.51
C LYS A 58 9.31 9.61 2.25
N ASP A 59 9.87 8.65 1.55
CA ASP A 59 10.73 7.60 2.11
C ASP A 59 10.04 6.86 3.27
N VAL A 60 8.79 6.45 3.04
CA VAL A 60 7.96 5.75 4.03
C VAL A 60 7.64 4.34 3.54
N GLN A 61 7.72 3.38 4.44
CA GLN A 61 7.36 1.98 4.17
C GLN A 61 6.65 1.42 5.38
N MET A 62 5.59 0.64 5.16
CA MET A 62 4.86 0.03 6.27
C MET A 62 4.04 -1.18 5.83
N TYR A 63 3.79 -2.09 6.77
CA TYR A 63 3.09 -3.34 6.52
C TYR A 63 1.63 -3.37 6.94
N GLU A 64 1.30 -2.84 8.10
CA GLU A 64 -0.02 -3.03 8.69
C GLU A 64 -1.11 -2.27 7.94
N SER A 65 -2.24 -2.96 7.63
CA SER A 65 -3.33 -2.34 6.87
C SER A 65 -3.90 -1.12 7.59
N SER A 66 -4.07 -1.20 8.91
CA SER A 66 -4.57 -0.05 9.67
C SER A 66 -3.61 1.12 9.62
N ASP A 67 -2.31 0.85 9.72
CA ASP A 67 -1.30 1.89 9.64
C ASP A 67 -1.26 2.51 8.24
N ILE A 68 -1.40 1.68 7.22
CA ILE A 68 -1.43 2.17 5.83
C ILE A 68 -2.64 3.07 5.61
N VAL A 69 -3.81 2.64 6.06
CA VAL A 69 -5.04 3.43 5.92
C VAL A 69 -4.89 4.77 6.63
N ASP A 70 -4.39 4.75 7.86
CA ASP A 70 -4.18 5.98 8.63
C ASP A 70 -3.17 6.90 7.95
N TYR A 71 -2.09 6.34 7.45
CA TYR A 71 -1.07 7.12 6.73
C TYR A 71 -1.65 7.78 5.49
N LEU A 72 -2.39 7.03 4.69
CA LEU A 72 -2.99 7.56 3.46
C LEU A 72 -3.98 8.67 3.78
N GLU A 73 -4.81 8.48 4.80
CA GLU A 73 -5.77 9.49 5.23
C GLU A 73 -5.07 10.76 5.69
N LYS A 74 -4.01 10.60 6.47
CA LYS A 74 -3.28 11.74 7.03
C LYS A 74 -2.52 12.51 5.95
N GLU A 75 -1.85 11.81 5.05
CA GLU A 75 -0.97 12.45 4.06
C GLU A 75 -1.70 12.88 2.79
N TYR A 76 -2.78 12.20 2.45
CA TYR A 76 -3.48 12.43 1.18
C TYR A 76 -4.98 12.73 1.34
N GLY A 77 -5.55 12.44 2.49
CA GLY A 77 -6.98 12.58 2.72
C GLY A 77 -7.44 14.00 2.92
N GLN A 78 -6.54 14.91 3.21
CA GLN A 78 -6.89 16.31 3.49
C GLN A 78 -6.96 17.15 2.23
N THR A 79 -6.59 16.58 1.11
CA THR A 79 -6.65 17.25 -0.17
C THR A 79 -8.10 17.49 -0.51
N GLY A 80 -8.53 18.69 -0.64
CA GLY A 80 -9.92 18.99 -0.95
C GLY A 80 -10.82 19.21 0.24
N THR A 81 -10.31 19.06 1.45
CA THR A 81 -11.04 19.50 2.63
C THR A 81 -10.67 20.96 2.88
N ALA A 82 -11.15 21.75 2.09
CA ALA A 82 -10.87 23.17 2.23
C ALA A 82 -11.76 23.77 3.30
#